data_501dd33684afe1f6a907729d5a280e25
#
_entry.id   501dd33684afe1f6a907729d5a280e25
#
_cell.length_a   1.000
_cell.length_b   1.000
_cell.length_c   1.000
_cell.angle_alpha   90.00
_cell.angle_beta   90.00
_cell.angle_gamma   90.00
#
_symmetry.space_group_name_H-M   'P 1'
#
loop_
_entity.id
_entity.type
_entity.pdbx_description
1 polymer ?
#
loop_
_entity_poly.entity_id
_entity_poly.type
_entity_poly.pdbx_seq_one_letter_code
_entity_poly.pdbx_strand_id
1 'polypeptide(L)'
;MTNAQNFYIIYYIFEREKERVKPILQPTTCPSCDSMLERVNDLLYCYNKSCPAQWDKKLQHFATSLKIKGLGPATITKLQLESFQELYELTVAEIEQRLGSARLAEKLFQELNNSKNASLQTLLPAFAIPLFGRSASQKLCDSISHIEEITEKSCTEAGIGPKASMNILNWLEDEYYPQRLADTLPFSWTAEKVERKPTIGVVCITGKLKTYPTKAHAQEVLSRYGYVVKSSLTKDCTHLVNESGIESAKTQTARERGVLIINN
;
A
#
# COMPACT_ATOMS: atom_id res chain seq x y z
N MET A 1 45.66 24.81 -42.03
CA MET A 1 44.45 23.95 -42.15
C MET A 1 43.28 24.77 -41.73
N THR A 2 42.42 25.10 -42.65
CA THR A 2 41.46 26.19 -42.57
C THR A 2 40.21 25.82 -41.77
N ASN A 3 39.63 26.78 -41.04
CA ASN A 3 38.41 26.69 -40.21
C ASN A 3 37.20 26.04 -40.91
N ALA A 4 37.19 25.99 -42.26
CA ALA A 4 36.12 25.39 -43.04
C ALA A 4 36.09 23.84 -42.97
N GLN A 5 37.26 23.20 -42.85
CA GLN A 5 37.31 21.72 -42.75
C GLN A 5 36.82 21.20 -41.39
N ASN A 6 37.07 21.95 -40.31
CA ASN A 6 36.54 21.62 -38.99
C ASN A 6 35.01 21.79 -38.91
N PHE A 7 34.46 22.79 -39.62
CA PHE A 7 33.01 22.99 -39.65
C PHE A 7 32.29 21.85 -40.39
N TYR A 8 32.87 21.32 -41.47
CA TYR A 8 32.32 20.19 -42.24
C TYR A 8 32.34 18.88 -41.43
N ILE A 9 33.40 18.65 -40.65
CA ILE A 9 33.50 17.45 -39.81
C ILE A 9 32.47 17.49 -38.64
N ILE A 10 32.31 18.64 -38.00
CA ILE A 10 31.32 18.84 -36.94
C ILE A 10 29.90 18.68 -37.50
N TYR A 11 29.61 19.27 -38.68
CA TYR A 11 28.30 19.13 -39.31
C TYR A 11 27.99 17.67 -39.69
N TYR A 12 28.98 16.95 -40.22
CA TYR A 12 28.85 15.53 -40.61
C TYR A 12 28.67 14.59 -39.41
N ILE A 13 29.29 14.91 -38.31
CA ILE A 13 29.10 14.18 -37.04
C ILE A 13 27.70 14.46 -36.47
N PHE A 14 27.24 15.71 -36.50
CA PHE A 14 25.90 16.10 -36.03
C PHE A 14 24.77 15.50 -36.87
N GLU A 15 24.93 15.43 -38.17
CA GLU A 15 23.94 14.77 -39.05
C GLU A 15 23.93 13.24 -38.84
N ARG A 16 25.08 12.60 -38.65
CA ARG A 16 25.16 11.17 -38.34
C ARG A 16 24.59 10.80 -36.97
N GLU A 17 24.67 11.69 -36.00
CA GLU A 17 24.03 11.46 -34.69
C GLU A 17 22.50 11.65 -34.74
N LYS A 18 22.00 12.57 -35.58
CA LYS A 18 20.55 12.69 -35.82
C LYS A 18 19.95 11.43 -36.49
N GLU A 19 20.68 10.76 -37.37
CA GLU A 19 20.24 9.50 -37.96
C GLU A 19 20.27 8.31 -37.01
N ARG A 20 21.05 8.37 -35.91
CA ARG A 20 21.13 7.31 -34.90
C ARG A 20 20.05 7.37 -33.84
N VAL A 21 19.44 8.51 -33.63
CA VAL A 21 18.33 8.65 -32.66
C VAL A 21 17.03 8.32 -33.39
N LYS A 22 16.69 7.03 -33.47
CA LYS A 22 15.35 6.65 -33.91
C LYS A 22 14.37 7.28 -32.89
N PRO A 23 13.38 8.04 -33.35
CA PRO A 23 12.36 8.58 -32.46
C PRO A 23 11.72 7.41 -31.72
N ILE A 24 11.67 7.49 -30.41
CA ILE A 24 10.95 6.51 -29.60
C ILE A 24 9.47 6.71 -29.93
N LEU A 25 8.93 5.83 -30.77
CA LEU A 25 7.52 5.83 -31.09
C LEU A 25 6.74 5.40 -29.83
N GLN A 26 5.82 6.25 -29.44
CA GLN A 26 4.93 5.97 -28.33
C GLN A 26 4.02 4.80 -28.69
N PRO A 27 3.93 3.74 -27.86
CA PRO A 27 3.05 2.62 -28.15
C PRO A 27 1.58 3.07 -28.10
N THR A 28 0.79 2.59 -29.05
CA THR A 28 -0.66 2.83 -29.11
C THR A 28 -1.46 1.69 -28.50
N THR A 29 -0.85 0.51 -28.41
CA THR A 29 -1.45 -0.70 -27.83
C THR A 29 -0.65 -1.19 -26.64
N CYS A 30 -1.32 -1.88 -25.75
CA CYS A 30 -0.72 -2.50 -24.58
C CYS A 30 0.18 -3.68 -24.99
N PRO A 31 1.47 -3.73 -24.61
CA PRO A 31 2.37 -4.81 -25.00
C PRO A 31 2.02 -6.18 -24.38
N SER A 32 1.09 -6.22 -23.42
CA SER A 32 0.69 -7.45 -22.74
C SER A 32 -0.63 -8.02 -23.24
N CYS A 33 -1.57 -7.19 -23.72
CA CYS A 33 -2.91 -7.65 -24.11
C CYS A 33 -3.43 -7.01 -25.39
N ASP A 34 -2.61 -6.26 -26.12
CA ASP A 34 -2.90 -5.57 -27.39
C ASP A 34 -4.09 -4.59 -27.39
N SER A 35 -4.71 -4.36 -26.23
CA SER A 35 -5.77 -3.37 -26.08
C SER A 35 -5.24 -1.96 -26.28
N MET A 36 -6.07 -1.06 -26.81
CA MET A 36 -5.72 0.36 -27.00
C MET A 36 -5.31 0.99 -25.67
N LEU A 37 -4.25 1.79 -25.71
CA LEU A 37 -3.80 2.58 -24.57
C LEU A 37 -4.45 3.96 -24.59
N GLU A 38 -4.86 4.44 -23.42
CA GLU A 38 -5.35 5.80 -23.25
C GLU A 38 -4.29 6.68 -22.61
N ARG A 39 -4.18 7.91 -23.09
CA ARG A 39 -3.24 8.89 -22.54
C ARG A 39 -3.94 9.78 -21.51
N VAL A 40 -3.47 9.72 -20.27
CA VAL A 40 -3.96 10.55 -19.15
C VAL A 40 -2.76 11.20 -18.47
N ASN A 41 -2.72 12.54 -18.44
CA ASN A 41 -1.61 13.31 -17.83
C ASN A 41 -0.22 12.84 -18.29
N ASP A 42 -0.02 12.70 -19.61
CA ASP A 42 1.22 12.25 -20.25
C ASP A 42 1.66 10.80 -19.93
N LEU A 43 0.84 10.03 -19.25
CA LEU A 43 1.03 8.61 -18.99
C LEU A 43 0.08 7.78 -19.85
N LEU A 44 0.55 6.59 -20.27
CA LEU A 44 -0.26 5.63 -21.01
C LEU A 44 -0.87 4.61 -20.05
N TYR A 45 -2.19 4.42 -20.17
CA TYR A 45 -2.96 3.48 -19.36
C TYR A 45 -3.63 2.43 -20.23
N CYS A 46 -3.56 1.18 -19.76
CA CYS A 46 -4.36 0.09 -20.26
C CYS A 46 -5.58 -0.08 -19.35
N TYR A 47 -6.79 0.07 -19.89
CA TYR A 47 -8.03 -0.12 -19.10
C TYR A 47 -8.67 -1.50 -19.28
N ASN A 48 -8.01 -2.41 -19.97
CA ASN A 48 -8.50 -3.77 -20.10
C ASN A 48 -8.42 -4.52 -18.74
N LYS A 49 -9.55 -4.74 -18.09
CA LYS A 49 -9.65 -5.45 -16.79
C LYS A 49 -9.06 -6.88 -16.84
N SER A 50 -9.02 -7.49 -18.03
CA SER A 50 -8.44 -8.83 -18.24
C SER A 50 -6.98 -8.81 -18.68
N CYS A 51 -6.28 -7.67 -18.56
CA CYS A 51 -4.87 -7.58 -18.94
C CYS A 51 -3.98 -8.36 -17.95
N PRO A 52 -3.18 -9.35 -18.41
CA PRO A 52 -2.31 -10.14 -17.55
C PRO A 52 -1.34 -9.28 -16.73
N ALA A 53 -0.76 -8.22 -17.34
CA ALA A 53 0.15 -7.34 -16.62
C ALA A 53 -0.53 -6.53 -15.50
N GLN A 54 -1.83 -6.21 -15.63
CA GLN A 54 -2.59 -5.59 -14.55
C GLN A 54 -2.87 -6.59 -13.43
N TRP A 55 -3.21 -7.83 -13.79
CA TRP A 55 -3.42 -8.89 -12.82
C TRP A 55 -2.17 -9.15 -11.98
N ASP A 56 -1.01 -9.31 -12.62
CA ASP A 56 0.27 -9.48 -11.93
C ASP A 56 0.55 -8.33 -10.94
N LYS A 57 0.27 -7.08 -11.34
CA LYS A 57 0.42 -5.92 -10.46
C LYS A 57 -0.57 -5.92 -9.30
N LYS A 58 -1.81 -6.32 -9.55
CA LYS A 58 -2.85 -6.46 -8.52
C LYS A 58 -2.43 -7.52 -7.50
N LEU A 59 -1.92 -8.66 -7.96
CA LEU A 59 -1.43 -9.74 -7.11
C LEU A 59 -0.17 -9.35 -6.32
N GLN A 60 0.78 -8.59 -6.93
CA GLN A 60 1.93 -8.02 -6.22
C GLN A 60 1.51 -7.05 -5.12
N HIS A 61 0.53 -6.20 -5.40
CA HIS A 61 -0.01 -5.26 -4.41
C HIS A 61 -0.67 -6.01 -3.25
N PHE A 62 -1.46 -7.03 -3.55
CA PHE A 62 -2.10 -7.91 -2.57
C PHE A 62 -1.07 -8.57 -1.67
N ALA A 63 -0.05 -9.23 -2.26
CA ALA A 63 1.03 -9.87 -1.54
C ALA A 63 1.79 -8.91 -0.60
N THR A 64 2.08 -7.69 -1.09
CA THR A 64 2.77 -6.66 -0.30
C THR A 64 1.91 -6.14 0.84
N SER A 65 0.62 -5.92 0.59
CA SER A 65 -0.34 -5.41 1.58
C SER A 65 -0.55 -6.39 2.73
N LEU A 66 -0.66 -7.69 2.41
CA LEU A 66 -0.80 -8.78 3.38
C LEU A 66 0.53 -9.31 3.90
N LYS A 67 1.65 -8.74 3.46
CA LYS A 67 3.03 -9.12 3.85
C LYS A 67 3.36 -10.60 3.57
N ILE A 68 2.85 -11.16 2.48
CA ILE A 68 3.11 -12.54 2.05
C ILE A 68 4.54 -12.61 1.49
N LYS A 69 5.49 -13.01 2.31
CA LYS A 69 6.90 -13.13 1.90
C LYS A 69 7.07 -14.27 0.91
N GLY A 70 7.94 -14.06 -0.08
CA GLY A 70 8.19 -15.03 -1.13
C GLY A 70 7.25 -14.91 -2.34
N LEU A 71 6.14 -14.17 -2.26
CA LEU A 71 5.24 -13.89 -3.38
C LEU A 71 5.63 -12.59 -4.10
N GLY A 72 6.85 -12.56 -4.63
CA GLY A 72 7.36 -11.45 -5.43
C GLY A 72 7.10 -11.61 -6.93
N PRO A 73 7.50 -10.61 -7.77
CA PRO A 73 7.24 -10.62 -9.22
C PRO A 73 7.67 -11.93 -9.91
N ALA A 74 8.89 -12.39 -9.66
CA ALA A 74 9.42 -13.62 -10.26
C ALA A 74 8.63 -14.87 -9.83
N THR A 75 8.13 -14.93 -8.61
CA THR A 75 7.29 -16.02 -8.11
C THR A 75 5.90 -15.97 -8.75
N ILE A 76 5.28 -14.80 -8.84
CA ILE A 76 3.99 -14.59 -9.47
C ILE A 76 4.02 -15.05 -10.93
N THR A 77 5.04 -14.64 -11.69
CA THR A 77 5.22 -15.08 -13.08
C THR A 77 5.37 -16.60 -13.21
N LYS A 78 6.04 -17.26 -12.26
CA LYS A 78 6.19 -18.73 -12.29
C LYS A 78 4.89 -19.46 -11.88
N LEU A 79 4.15 -18.89 -10.94
CA LEU A 79 2.90 -19.49 -10.47
C LEU A 79 1.78 -19.41 -11.51
N GLN A 80 1.80 -18.41 -12.41
CA GLN A 80 0.82 -18.24 -13.49
C GLN A 80 -0.63 -18.34 -13.00
N LEU A 81 -0.94 -17.54 -11.95
CA LEU A 81 -2.26 -17.54 -11.33
C LEU A 81 -3.20 -16.61 -12.07
N GLU A 82 -4.46 -16.98 -12.17
CA GLU A 82 -5.51 -16.17 -12.82
C GLU A 82 -6.49 -15.56 -11.81
N SER A 83 -6.47 -16.00 -10.55
CA SER A 83 -7.36 -15.49 -9.50
C SER A 83 -6.73 -15.51 -8.12
N PHE A 84 -7.30 -14.74 -7.17
CA PHE A 84 -6.93 -14.83 -5.77
C PHE A 84 -7.36 -16.18 -5.15
N GLN A 85 -8.42 -16.78 -5.66
CA GLN A 85 -8.89 -18.08 -5.20
C GLN A 85 -7.84 -19.15 -5.46
N GLU A 86 -7.32 -19.23 -6.69
CA GLU A 86 -6.25 -20.20 -7.03
C GLU A 86 -5.04 -20.06 -6.11
N LEU A 87 -4.67 -18.82 -5.71
CA LEU A 87 -3.56 -18.59 -4.80
C LEU A 87 -3.73 -19.32 -3.47
N TYR A 88 -4.95 -19.35 -2.93
CA TYR A 88 -5.25 -19.99 -1.64
C TYR A 88 -5.63 -21.46 -1.74
N GLU A 89 -5.88 -21.95 -2.94
CA GLU A 89 -6.12 -23.38 -3.25
C GLU A 89 -4.82 -24.16 -3.51
N LEU A 90 -3.69 -23.44 -3.77
CA LEU A 90 -2.41 -24.08 -4.03
C LEU A 90 -1.96 -24.98 -2.88
N THR A 91 -1.57 -26.20 -3.24
CA THR A 91 -0.88 -27.14 -2.35
C THR A 91 0.63 -26.92 -2.36
N VAL A 92 1.34 -27.39 -1.35
CA VAL A 92 2.82 -27.34 -1.29
C VAL A 92 3.43 -28.03 -2.52
N ALA A 93 2.88 -29.16 -2.96
CA ALA A 93 3.38 -29.91 -4.11
C ALA A 93 3.24 -29.13 -5.44
N GLU A 94 2.13 -28.43 -5.65
CA GLU A 94 1.92 -27.59 -6.84
C GLU A 94 2.86 -26.37 -6.83
N ILE A 95 3.05 -25.73 -5.67
CA ILE A 95 4.01 -24.63 -5.52
C ILE A 95 5.43 -25.13 -5.80
N GLU A 96 5.80 -26.30 -5.27
CA GLU A 96 7.11 -26.91 -5.52
C GLU A 96 7.32 -27.20 -7.01
N GLN A 97 6.34 -27.80 -7.65
CA GLN A 97 6.39 -28.11 -9.09
C GLN A 97 6.62 -26.84 -9.93
N ARG A 98 5.92 -25.74 -9.62
CA ARG A 98 6.02 -24.46 -10.36
C ARG A 98 7.29 -23.69 -10.04
N LEU A 99 7.77 -23.73 -8.79
CA LEU A 99 8.95 -22.98 -8.34
C LEU A 99 10.27 -23.77 -8.48
N GLY A 100 10.22 -25.12 -8.52
CA GLY A 100 11.38 -25.98 -8.57
C GLY A 100 12.14 -26.07 -7.23
N SER A 101 11.49 -25.82 -6.08
CA SER A 101 12.14 -25.85 -4.78
C SER A 101 11.16 -26.11 -3.64
N ALA A 102 11.30 -27.26 -2.97
CA ALA A 102 10.49 -27.64 -1.81
C ALA A 102 10.59 -26.61 -0.68
N ARG A 103 11.80 -26.12 -0.37
CA ARG A 103 12.01 -25.14 0.68
C ARG A 103 11.29 -23.81 0.44
N LEU A 104 11.25 -23.34 -0.82
CA LEU A 104 10.52 -22.11 -1.16
C LEU A 104 9.01 -22.37 -1.12
N ALA A 105 8.56 -23.54 -1.56
CA ALA A 105 7.17 -23.93 -1.54
C ALA A 105 6.60 -23.97 -0.12
N GLU A 106 7.28 -24.64 0.81
CA GLU A 106 6.88 -24.70 2.20
C GLU A 106 6.79 -23.31 2.85
N LYS A 107 7.82 -22.48 2.61
CA LYS A 107 7.83 -21.10 3.16
C LYS A 107 6.68 -20.27 2.61
N LEU A 108 6.45 -20.31 1.30
CA LEU A 108 5.36 -19.56 0.68
C LEU A 108 4.01 -20.05 1.20
N PHE A 109 3.81 -21.35 1.31
CA PHE A 109 2.58 -21.93 1.83
C PHE A 109 2.31 -21.52 3.28
N GLN A 110 3.34 -21.45 4.12
CA GLN A 110 3.23 -20.93 5.49
C GLN A 110 2.83 -19.46 5.51
N GLU A 111 3.44 -18.63 4.67
CA GLU A 111 3.09 -17.20 4.56
C GLU A 111 1.66 -16.99 4.05
N LEU A 112 1.19 -17.82 3.10
CA LEU A 112 -0.21 -17.83 2.64
C LEU A 112 -1.16 -18.18 3.79
N ASN A 113 -0.85 -19.22 4.57
CA ASN A 113 -1.67 -19.57 5.72
C ASN A 113 -1.69 -18.48 6.80
N ASN A 114 -0.55 -17.83 7.06
CA ASN A 114 -0.50 -16.72 8.00
C ASN A 114 -1.34 -15.52 7.52
N SER A 115 -1.38 -15.28 6.21
CA SER A 115 -2.15 -14.17 5.64
C SER A 115 -3.67 -14.33 5.78
N LYS A 116 -4.18 -15.55 5.98
CA LYS A 116 -5.62 -15.83 6.19
C LYS A 116 -6.18 -15.14 7.45
N ASN A 117 -5.30 -14.80 8.40
CA ASN A 117 -5.66 -14.08 9.63
C ASN A 117 -5.68 -12.54 9.45
N ALA A 118 -5.61 -12.05 8.22
CA ALA A 118 -5.66 -10.61 7.96
C ALA A 118 -7.02 -10.03 8.37
N SER A 119 -7.00 -8.94 9.14
CA SER A 119 -8.21 -8.20 9.50
C SER A 119 -8.83 -7.54 8.26
N LEU A 120 -10.15 -7.31 8.28
CA LEU A 120 -10.87 -6.61 7.21
C LEU A 120 -10.21 -5.25 6.87
N GLN A 121 -9.74 -4.55 7.90
CA GLN A 121 -9.02 -3.29 7.77
C GLN A 121 -7.75 -3.40 6.90
N THR A 122 -7.04 -4.54 6.98
CA THR A 122 -5.82 -4.80 6.19
C THR A 122 -6.17 -5.39 4.82
N LEU A 123 -7.24 -6.15 4.76
CA LEU A 123 -7.69 -6.87 3.57
C LEU A 123 -8.25 -5.94 2.48
N LEU A 124 -9.13 -5.00 2.83
CA LEU A 124 -9.75 -4.11 1.84
C LEU A 124 -8.73 -3.35 0.98
N PRO A 125 -7.69 -2.69 1.54
CA PRO A 125 -6.68 -2.04 0.72
C PRO A 125 -5.87 -3.00 -0.15
N ALA A 126 -5.78 -4.29 0.21
CA ALA A 126 -5.00 -5.28 -0.53
C ALA A 126 -5.59 -5.56 -1.92
N PHE A 127 -6.89 -5.37 -2.13
CA PHE A 127 -7.55 -5.52 -3.43
C PHE A 127 -7.26 -4.39 -4.42
N ALA A 128 -6.38 -3.44 -4.06
CA ALA A 128 -5.98 -2.32 -4.93
C ALA A 128 -7.15 -1.44 -5.41
N ILE A 129 -8.15 -1.25 -4.54
CA ILE A 129 -9.32 -0.40 -4.83
C ILE A 129 -8.84 1.05 -4.99
N PRO A 130 -9.12 1.74 -6.14
CA PRO A 130 -8.60 3.07 -6.39
C PRO A 130 -9.04 4.07 -5.32
N LEU A 131 -8.10 4.91 -4.85
CA LEU A 131 -8.32 5.92 -3.81
C LEU A 131 -8.79 5.38 -2.44
N PHE A 132 -8.87 4.05 -2.28
CA PHE A 132 -9.28 3.40 -1.03
C PHE A 132 -8.07 2.72 -0.36
N GLY A 133 -7.29 3.53 0.36
CA GLY A 133 -6.08 3.06 1.06
C GLY A 133 -6.33 2.71 2.53
N ARG A 134 -5.25 2.42 3.26
CA ARG A 134 -5.28 2.02 4.67
C ARG A 134 -6.06 2.96 5.58
N SER A 135 -5.92 4.28 5.39
CA SER A 135 -6.63 5.27 6.22
C SER A 135 -8.13 5.26 5.99
N ALA A 136 -8.60 5.05 4.74
CA ALA A 136 -10.01 4.93 4.43
C ALA A 136 -10.58 3.62 4.98
N SER A 137 -9.87 2.52 4.79
CA SER A 137 -10.22 1.20 5.33
C SER A 137 -10.34 1.23 6.85
N GLN A 138 -9.38 1.85 7.54
CA GLN A 138 -9.43 1.97 9.00
C GLN A 138 -10.69 2.73 9.46
N LYS A 139 -10.96 3.91 8.89
CA LYS A 139 -12.14 4.71 9.24
C LYS A 139 -13.43 3.94 9.01
N LEU A 140 -13.52 3.21 7.89
CA LEU A 140 -14.70 2.42 7.57
C LEU A 140 -14.88 1.27 8.56
N CYS A 141 -13.85 0.49 8.83
CA CYS A 141 -13.89 -0.62 9.79
C CYS A 141 -14.15 -0.19 11.24
N ASP A 142 -13.92 1.09 11.58
CA ASP A 142 -14.32 1.64 12.88
C ASP A 142 -15.85 1.82 13.01
N SER A 143 -16.56 1.95 11.89
CA SER A 143 -18.01 2.25 11.85
C SER A 143 -18.87 1.05 11.46
N ILE A 144 -18.29 0.00 10.86
CA ILE A 144 -19.00 -1.21 10.43
C ILE A 144 -18.54 -2.43 11.24
N SER A 145 -19.33 -3.50 11.25
CA SER A 145 -18.97 -4.80 11.83
C SER A 145 -18.73 -5.87 10.77
N HIS A 146 -19.32 -5.72 9.58
CA HIS A 146 -19.19 -6.67 8.48
C HIS A 146 -19.10 -5.94 7.14
N ILE A 147 -18.48 -6.57 6.14
CA ILE A 147 -18.32 -5.97 4.80
C ILE A 147 -19.66 -5.62 4.14
N GLU A 148 -20.70 -6.38 4.41
CA GLU A 148 -22.05 -6.15 3.88
C GLU A 148 -22.72 -4.87 4.40
N GLU A 149 -22.19 -4.27 5.48
CA GLU A 149 -22.64 -2.99 6.01
C GLU A 149 -22.05 -1.80 5.23
N ILE A 150 -21.20 -2.05 4.22
CA ILE A 150 -20.61 -1.00 3.40
C ILE A 150 -21.68 -0.45 2.46
N THR A 151 -22.06 0.79 2.70
CA THR A 151 -23.04 1.57 1.95
C THR A 151 -22.53 2.99 1.75
N GLU A 152 -23.16 3.77 0.89
CA GLU A 152 -22.85 5.19 0.74
C GLU A 152 -22.97 5.93 2.08
N LYS A 153 -23.97 5.57 2.88
CA LYS A 153 -24.20 6.13 4.22
C LYS A 153 -23.05 5.83 5.17
N SER A 154 -22.66 4.55 5.30
CA SER A 154 -21.56 4.17 6.19
C SER A 154 -20.21 4.79 5.75
N CYS A 155 -19.95 4.92 4.45
CA CYS A 155 -18.79 5.63 3.93
C CYS A 155 -18.80 7.13 4.31
N THR A 156 -19.96 7.78 4.21
CA THR A 156 -20.12 9.19 4.58
C THR A 156 -19.92 9.41 6.08
N GLU A 157 -20.53 8.57 6.90
CA GLU A 157 -20.37 8.58 8.37
C GLU A 157 -18.91 8.33 8.80
N ALA A 158 -18.20 7.47 8.08
CA ALA A 158 -16.75 7.24 8.29
C ALA A 158 -15.87 8.38 7.78
N GLY A 159 -16.44 9.42 7.15
CA GLY A 159 -15.68 10.55 6.59
C GLY A 159 -14.78 10.16 5.41
N ILE A 160 -15.28 9.26 4.55
CA ILE A 160 -14.64 8.85 3.30
C ILE A 160 -15.13 9.77 2.19
N GLY A 161 -14.20 10.27 1.37
CA GLY A 161 -14.54 11.17 0.27
C GLY A 161 -15.37 10.48 -0.84
N PRO A 162 -16.21 11.23 -1.59
CA PRO A 162 -17.19 10.66 -2.53
C PRO A 162 -16.56 9.73 -3.58
N LYS A 163 -15.39 10.09 -4.14
CA LYS A 163 -14.70 9.25 -5.13
C LYS A 163 -14.24 7.92 -4.56
N ALA A 164 -13.70 7.91 -3.35
CA ALA A 164 -13.27 6.69 -2.70
C ALA A 164 -14.45 5.82 -2.27
N SER A 165 -15.55 6.44 -1.83
CA SER A 165 -16.82 5.75 -1.53
C SER A 165 -17.40 5.08 -2.78
N MET A 166 -17.46 5.78 -3.89
CA MET A 166 -17.92 5.20 -5.16
C MET A 166 -17.02 4.02 -5.60
N ASN A 167 -15.70 4.13 -5.46
CA ASN A 167 -14.79 3.06 -5.86
C ASN A 167 -14.95 1.80 -5.03
N ILE A 168 -15.16 1.91 -3.71
CA ILE A 168 -15.38 0.71 -2.88
C ILE A 168 -16.74 0.07 -3.20
N LEU A 169 -17.80 0.86 -3.44
CA LEU A 169 -19.11 0.35 -3.82
C LEU A 169 -19.06 -0.36 -5.19
N ASN A 170 -18.43 0.26 -6.18
CA ASN A 170 -18.24 -0.37 -7.49
C ASN A 170 -17.42 -1.67 -7.38
N TRP A 171 -16.39 -1.70 -6.53
CA TRP A 171 -15.62 -2.92 -6.30
C TRP A 171 -16.47 -4.04 -5.67
N LEU A 172 -17.36 -3.71 -4.74
CA LEU A 172 -18.31 -4.69 -4.18
C LEU A 172 -19.21 -5.27 -5.28
N GLU A 173 -19.75 -4.42 -6.17
CA GLU A 173 -20.65 -4.83 -7.24
C GLU A 173 -19.92 -5.54 -8.39
N ASP A 174 -18.73 -5.11 -8.77
CA ASP A 174 -17.99 -5.62 -9.93
C ASP A 174 -17.12 -6.86 -9.60
N GLU A 175 -16.62 -6.98 -8.35
CA GLU A 175 -15.65 -8.01 -7.99
C GLU A 175 -16.10 -8.86 -6.79
N TYR A 176 -16.48 -8.23 -5.66
CA TYR A 176 -16.76 -8.96 -4.43
C TYR A 176 -17.96 -9.91 -4.57
N TYR A 177 -19.10 -9.41 -4.96
CA TYR A 177 -20.32 -10.22 -5.11
C TYR A 177 -20.27 -11.18 -6.31
N PRO A 178 -19.88 -10.75 -7.53
CA PRO A 178 -19.86 -11.65 -8.67
C PRO A 178 -18.86 -12.81 -8.53
N GLN A 179 -17.71 -12.57 -7.91
CA GLN A 179 -16.70 -13.59 -7.65
C GLN A 179 -16.95 -14.38 -6.36
N ARG A 180 -17.98 -14.02 -5.59
CA ARG A 180 -18.32 -14.64 -4.31
C ARG A 180 -17.12 -14.71 -3.37
N LEU A 181 -16.39 -13.58 -3.25
CA LEU A 181 -15.12 -13.57 -2.53
C LEU A 181 -15.26 -13.98 -1.06
N ALA A 182 -16.44 -13.80 -0.46
CA ALA A 182 -16.72 -14.26 0.89
C ALA A 182 -16.67 -15.79 1.02
N ASP A 183 -17.10 -16.52 -0.01
CA ASP A 183 -17.13 -17.97 -0.01
C ASP A 183 -15.84 -18.60 -0.55
N THR A 184 -15.16 -17.89 -1.46
CA THR A 184 -14.00 -18.42 -2.21
C THR A 184 -12.66 -18.09 -1.57
N LEU A 185 -12.60 -17.02 -0.76
CA LEU A 185 -11.36 -16.65 -0.08
C LEU A 185 -11.44 -16.93 1.42
N PRO A 186 -10.35 -17.45 2.01
CA PRO A 186 -10.32 -17.90 3.41
C PRO A 186 -10.11 -16.77 4.42
N PHE A 187 -10.82 -15.65 4.26
CA PHE A 187 -10.70 -14.49 5.14
C PHE A 187 -11.94 -14.28 6.01
N SER A 188 -11.74 -13.65 7.15
CA SER A 188 -12.84 -13.08 7.90
C SER A 188 -13.22 -11.73 7.29
N TRP A 189 -14.48 -11.59 6.89
CA TRP A 189 -15.02 -10.34 6.34
C TRP A 189 -15.68 -9.48 7.42
N THR A 190 -15.30 -9.72 8.68
CA THR A 190 -15.75 -8.97 9.85
C THR A 190 -14.71 -7.94 10.26
N ALA A 191 -15.17 -6.77 10.63
CA ALA A 191 -14.33 -5.76 11.24
C ALA A 191 -14.17 -6.08 12.74
N GLU A 192 -12.94 -6.30 13.17
CA GLU A 192 -12.67 -6.38 14.62
C GLU A 192 -12.88 -4.98 15.20
N LYS A 193 -13.90 -4.84 16.03
CA LYS A 193 -14.05 -3.65 16.86
C LYS A 193 -12.92 -3.69 17.90
N VAL A 194 -11.81 -3.07 17.56
CA VAL A 194 -10.80 -2.77 18.58
C VAL A 194 -11.48 -1.83 19.54
N GLU A 195 -11.78 -2.30 20.75
CA GLU A 195 -12.19 -1.43 21.86
C GLU A 195 -11.06 -0.41 22.04
N ARG A 196 -11.21 0.73 21.39
CA ARG A 196 -10.25 1.83 21.58
C ARG A 196 -10.50 2.33 22.99
N LYS A 197 -9.58 2.02 23.89
CA LYS A 197 -9.53 2.72 25.17
C LYS A 197 -9.59 4.22 24.86
N PRO A 198 -10.42 4.99 25.59
CA PRO A 198 -10.52 6.42 25.33
C PRO A 198 -9.12 7.02 25.26
N THR A 199 -8.84 7.80 24.22
CA THR A 199 -7.54 8.44 24.07
C THR A 199 -7.32 9.41 25.21
N ILE A 200 -6.40 9.10 26.11
CA ILE A 200 -6.05 9.94 27.27
C ILE A 200 -5.31 11.18 26.80
N GLY A 201 -4.51 11.05 25.72
CA GLY A 201 -3.77 12.15 25.16
C GLY A 201 -2.97 11.78 23.94
N VAL A 202 -2.49 12.78 23.22
CA VAL A 202 -1.62 12.66 22.07
C VAL A 202 -0.21 13.04 22.44
N VAL A 203 0.74 12.14 22.23
CA VAL A 203 2.15 12.30 22.66
C VAL A 203 3.05 12.43 21.44
N CYS A 204 3.93 13.42 21.42
CA CYS A 204 5.05 13.49 20.48
C CYS A 204 6.35 13.19 21.21
N ILE A 205 7.23 12.38 20.61
CA ILE A 205 8.53 12.04 21.19
C ILE A 205 9.64 12.72 20.40
N THR A 206 10.45 13.57 21.07
CA THR A 206 11.60 14.24 20.48
C THR A 206 12.91 13.78 21.13
N GLY A 207 14.01 13.87 20.38
CA GLY A 207 15.33 13.49 20.88
C GLY A 207 15.52 11.97 21.06
N LYS A 208 16.57 11.61 21.80
CA LYS A 208 16.91 10.24 22.20
C LYS A 208 16.20 9.92 23.52
N LEU A 209 15.55 8.78 23.59
CA LEU A 209 14.97 8.27 24.82
C LEU A 209 16.07 7.67 25.72
N LYS A 210 15.88 7.77 27.03
CA LYS A 210 16.71 7.13 28.07
C LYS A 210 15.97 5.94 28.68
N THR A 211 14.66 6.09 28.89
CA THR A 211 13.80 5.09 29.54
C THR A 211 13.51 3.90 28.62
N TYR A 212 13.44 4.12 27.31
CA TYR A 212 13.10 3.07 26.34
C TYR A 212 14.20 2.91 25.28
N PRO A 213 14.52 1.67 24.85
CA PRO A 213 15.58 1.41 23.87
C PRO A 213 15.26 2.01 22.51
N THR A 214 13.98 2.08 22.14
CA THR A 214 13.52 2.66 20.86
C THR A 214 12.22 3.44 21.03
N LYS A 215 11.97 4.40 20.10
CA LYS A 215 10.69 5.12 20.03
C LYS A 215 9.52 4.20 19.74
N ALA A 216 9.74 3.13 18.97
CA ALA A 216 8.71 2.13 18.66
C ALA A 216 8.26 1.39 19.92
N HIS A 217 9.20 1.01 20.79
CA HIS A 217 8.88 0.36 22.06
C HIS A 217 8.12 1.32 23.02
N ALA A 218 8.57 2.58 23.11
CA ALA A 218 7.85 3.59 23.87
C ALA A 218 6.42 3.81 23.33
N GLN A 219 6.25 3.82 22.02
CA GLN A 219 4.94 3.94 21.37
C GLN A 219 4.03 2.76 21.73
N GLU A 220 4.55 1.53 21.70
CA GLU A 220 3.78 0.34 22.07
C GLU A 220 3.29 0.41 23.51
N VAL A 221 4.19 0.78 24.45
CA VAL A 221 3.84 0.92 25.85
C VAL A 221 2.79 2.01 26.06
N LEU A 222 3.01 3.21 25.51
CA LEU A 222 2.07 4.34 25.64
C LEU A 222 0.69 4.00 25.06
N SER A 223 0.64 3.25 23.93
CA SER A 223 -0.61 2.81 23.31
C SER A 223 -1.43 1.87 24.24
N ARG A 224 -0.76 1.02 25.01
CA ARG A 224 -1.44 0.16 26.02
C ARG A 224 -2.13 0.97 27.12
N TYR A 225 -1.63 2.17 27.39
CA TYR A 225 -2.20 3.11 28.37
C TYR A 225 -3.17 4.11 27.76
N GLY A 226 -3.55 3.96 26.47
CA GLY A 226 -4.53 4.83 25.81
C GLY A 226 -3.94 6.15 25.24
N TYR A 227 -2.62 6.27 25.11
CA TYR A 227 -1.99 7.41 24.44
C TYR A 227 -1.75 7.13 22.97
N VAL A 228 -1.98 8.13 22.13
CA VAL A 228 -1.65 8.10 20.70
C VAL A 228 -0.30 8.78 20.49
N VAL A 229 0.69 8.06 19.93
CA VAL A 229 2.01 8.63 19.67
C VAL A 229 2.14 9.06 18.22
N LYS A 230 2.52 10.33 18.00
CA LYS A 230 2.76 10.92 16.67
C LYS A 230 4.24 11.25 16.47
N SER A 231 4.70 11.13 15.23
CA SER A 231 6.08 11.43 14.85
C SER A 231 6.39 12.94 14.80
N SER A 232 5.35 13.77 14.66
CA SER A 232 5.42 15.23 14.61
C SER A 232 4.53 15.89 15.65
N LEU A 233 4.87 17.14 16.04
CA LEU A 233 4.09 17.94 16.98
C LEU A 233 2.88 18.55 16.24
N THR A 234 1.79 17.82 16.18
CA THR A 234 0.52 18.24 15.57
C THR A 234 -0.28 19.13 16.52
N LYS A 235 -1.34 19.81 16.03
CA LYS A 235 -2.15 20.74 16.84
C LYS A 235 -2.87 20.07 18.01
N ASP A 236 -3.17 18.79 17.89
CA ASP A 236 -3.85 17.96 18.88
C ASP A 236 -2.90 17.29 19.89
N CYS A 237 -1.58 17.53 19.78
CA CYS A 237 -0.62 17.01 20.77
C CYS A 237 -0.86 17.64 22.14
N THR A 238 -1.02 16.81 23.13
CA THR A 238 -1.19 17.18 24.56
C THR A 238 0.13 17.12 25.32
N HIS A 239 1.04 16.23 24.90
CA HIS A 239 2.30 15.99 25.59
C HIS A 239 3.47 15.93 24.62
N LEU A 240 4.62 16.47 25.01
CA LEU A 240 5.92 16.31 24.34
C LEU A 240 6.90 15.62 25.29
N VAL A 241 7.37 14.43 24.95
CA VAL A 241 8.42 13.73 25.70
C VAL A 241 9.79 14.13 25.15
N ASN A 242 10.65 14.71 25.99
CA ASN A 242 12.02 15.12 25.67
C ASN A 242 13.01 14.65 26.76
N GLU A 243 13.33 13.37 26.80
CA GLU A 243 14.30 12.81 27.74
C GLU A 243 15.76 13.20 27.46
N SER A 244 16.04 13.73 26.27
CA SER A 244 17.40 14.16 25.92
C SER A 244 17.83 15.44 26.67
N GLY A 245 16.86 16.25 27.12
CA GLY A 245 17.11 17.55 27.71
C GLY A 245 17.60 18.63 26.74
N ILE A 246 17.78 18.27 25.44
CA ILE A 246 18.26 19.19 24.42
C ILE A 246 17.08 20.02 23.88
N GLU A 247 17.23 21.33 23.90
CA GLU A 247 16.26 22.24 23.29
C GLU A 247 16.21 22.02 21.78
N SER A 248 15.03 21.84 21.24
CA SER A 248 14.77 21.62 19.81
C SER A 248 13.66 22.54 19.33
N ALA A 249 13.53 22.73 18.01
CA ALA A 249 12.41 23.45 17.43
C ALA A 249 11.04 22.91 17.90
N LYS A 250 10.94 21.59 18.11
CA LYS A 250 9.72 20.97 18.67
C LYS A 250 9.47 21.39 20.12
N THR A 251 10.52 21.53 20.91
CA THR A 251 10.41 21.95 22.33
C THR A 251 9.95 23.40 22.43
N GLN A 252 10.51 24.27 21.60
CA GLN A 252 10.09 25.70 21.52
C GLN A 252 8.63 25.81 21.08
N THR A 253 8.26 25.15 20.00
CA THR A 253 6.86 25.14 19.52
C THR A 253 5.89 24.55 20.56
N ALA A 254 6.31 23.54 21.33
CA ALA A 254 5.48 22.96 22.38
C ALA A 254 5.20 23.96 23.50
N ARG A 255 6.23 24.75 23.92
CA ARG A 255 6.05 25.82 24.91
C ARG A 255 5.11 26.91 24.41
N GLU A 256 5.31 27.37 23.16
CA GLU A 256 4.44 28.40 22.55
C GLU A 256 2.98 27.98 22.49
N ARG A 257 2.73 26.66 22.34
CA ARG A 257 1.37 26.09 22.24
C ARG A 257 0.80 25.60 23.57
N GLY A 258 1.53 25.72 24.68
CA GLY A 258 1.09 25.23 25.98
C GLY A 258 1.01 23.69 26.09
N VAL A 259 1.74 22.95 25.24
CA VAL A 259 1.84 21.49 25.29
C VAL A 259 2.69 21.09 26.49
N LEU A 260 2.22 20.13 27.29
CA LEU A 260 2.96 19.65 28.45
C LEU A 260 4.26 18.96 28.03
N ILE A 261 5.39 19.49 28.50
CA ILE A 261 6.72 18.92 28.20
C ILE A 261 7.14 18.03 29.36
N ILE A 262 7.38 16.74 29.06
CA ILE A 262 7.88 15.77 30.02
C ILE A 262 9.38 15.60 29.76
N ASN A 263 10.17 16.05 30.71
CA ASN A 263 11.62 15.86 30.79
C ASN A 263 11.91 14.88 31.94
N ASN A 264 12.84 13.99 31.72
CA ASN A 264 13.33 13.11 32.78
C ASN A 264 14.59 13.71 33.40
#